data_4bf366002b59860a00c2d77877232109
#
_entry.id   4bf366002b59860a00c2d77877232109
#
_cell.length_a   1.000
_cell.length_b   1.000
_cell.length_c   1.000
_cell.angle_alpha   90.00
_cell.angle_beta   90.00
_cell.angle_gamma   90.00
#
_symmetry.space_group_name_H-M   'P 1'
#
loop_
_entity.id
_entity.type
_entity.pdbx_description
1 polymer ?
#
loop_
_entity_poly.entity_id
_entity_poly.type
_entity_poly.pdbx_seq_one_letter_code
_entity_poly.pdbx_strand_id
1 'polypeptide(L)'
;MSSLKSKYPKSLKTPLRYPGGKSRALKSLFNNFFPDLSSYKSFREPFLGGGSVSLHVTKLFPHIKIWVNDLYKPLFIFWTQLQENGIELSDHLTDLKNQYSKPKLARTLFEESKEFLAGEYGDNEQFEVATRFYVVNKCGFSGLGESSSFSQSA
;
A
#
# COMPACT_ATOMS: atom_id res chain seq x y z
N MET A 1 37.38 -10.96 -0.71
CA MET A 1 36.39 -9.96 -0.30
C MET A 1 35.04 -10.70 -0.08
N SER A 2 34.71 -11.03 1.16
CA SER A 2 33.49 -11.73 1.52
C SER A 2 32.31 -10.76 1.42
N SER A 3 31.33 -11.05 0.56
CA SER A 3 30.10 -10.26 0.47
C SER A 3 29.34 -10.40 1.80
N LEU A 4 29.26 -9.32 2.54
CA LEU A 4 28.37 -9.20 3.69
C LEU A 4 26.93 -9.43 3.23
N LYS A 5 26.45 -10.68 3.35
CA LYS A 5 25.02 -10.97 3.22
C LYS A 5 24.30 -10.08 4.21
N SER A 6 23.43 -9.21 3.71
CA SER A 6 22.61 -8.31 4.52
C SER A 6 22.00 -9.07 5.71
N LYS A 7 22.32 -8.64 6.92
CA LYS A 7 21.83 -9.19 8.20
C LYS A 7 20.31 -9.03 8.36
N TYR A 8 19.67 -8.31 7.45
CA TYR A 8 18.25 -7.97 7.52
C TYR A 8 17.44 -8.72 6.46
N PRO A 9 16.24 -9.21 6.80
CA PRO A 9 15.35 -9.84 5.83
C PRO A 9 15.06 -8.91 4.65
N LYS A 10 14.72 -9.48 3.47
CA LYS A 10 14.35 -8.72 2.28
C LYS A 10 13.35 -7.63 2.65
N SER A 11 13.53 -6.42 2.14
CA SER A 11 12.72 -5.27 2.53
C SER A 11 11.23 -5.52 2.32
N LEU A 12 10.42 -5.29 3.35
CA LEU A 12 9.00 -5.11 3.18
C LEU A 12 8.84 -3.87 2.28
N LYS A 13 8.40 -4.09 1.05
CA LYS A 13 8.09 -3.01 0.11
C LYS A 13 6.61 -2.72 0.17
N THR A 14 6.26 -1.44 0.10
CA THR A 14 4.85 -1.08 -0.06
C THR A 14 4.27 -1.71 -1.31
N PRO A 15 3.07 -2.29 -1.24
CA PRO A 15 2.37 -2.79 -2.40
C PRO A 15 1.77 -1.67 -3.26
N LEU A 16 1.73 -0.44 -2.76
CA LEU A 16 1.07 0.70 -3.39
C LEU A 16 2.03 1.58 -4.18
N ARG A 17 1.53 2.17 -5.27
CA ARG A 17 2.07 3.36 -5.90
C ARG A 17 1.50 4.57 -5.16
N TYR A 18 2.33 5.38 -4.55
CA TYR A 18 1.83 6.52 -3.78
C TYR A 18 2.66 7.78 -4.08
N PRO A 19 2.03 8.87 -4.54
CA PRO A 19 2.72 10.14 -4.77
C PRO A 19 3.37 10.63 -3.48
N GLY A 20 4.62 11.06 -3.58
CA GLY A 20 5.39 11.45 -2.40
C GLY A 20 5.82 10.30 -1.48
N GLY A 21 5.65 9.04 -1.91
CA GLY A 21 6.12 7.87 -1.17
C GLY A 21 7.61 7.95 -0.85
N LYS A 22 7.97 7.64 0.39
CA LYS A 22 9.33 7.84 0.94
C LYS A 22 10.29 6.68 0.66
N SER A 23 9.89 5.64 -0.10
CA SER A 23 10.69 4.41 -0.30
C SER A 23 12.13 4.69 -0.77
N ARG A 24 12.34 5.68 -1.64
CA ARG A 24 13.68 6.06 -2.14
C ARG A 24 14.49 6.84 -1.11
N ALA A 25 13.82 7.55 -0.21
CA ALA A 25 14.45 8.41 0.79
C ALA A 25 14.72 7.71 2.12
N LEU A 26 14.19 6.50 2.36
CA LEU A 26 14.25 5.80 3.65
C LEU A 26 15.67 5.73 4.21
N LYS A 27 16.64 5.33 3.40
CA LYS A 27 18.03 5.22 3.83
C LYS A 27 18.57 6.57 4.32
N SER A 28 18.32 7.65 3.59
CA SER A 28 18.75 8.99 3.99
C SER A 28 18.01 9.50 5.22
N LEU A 29 16.69 9.28 5.30
CA LEU A 29 15.88 9.68 6.43
C LEU A 29 16.36 9.03 7.73
N PHE A 30 16.55 7.71 7.73
CA PHE A 30 16.94 6.98 8.95
C PHE A 30 18.40 7.20 9.33
N ASN A 31 19.29 7.45 8.38
CA ASN A 31 20.70 7.70 8.69
C ASN A 31 20.97 9.13 9.18
N ASN A 32 20.18 10.13 8.75
CA ASN A 32 20.52 11.53 8.96
C ASN A 32 19.50 12.31 9.81
N PHE A 33 18.25 11.86 9.89
CA PHE A 33 17.16 12.68 10.46
C PHE A 33 16.34 11.97 11.55
N PHE A 34 16.21 10.65 11.49
CA PHE A 34 15.52 9.91 12.54
C PHE A 34 16.46 9.70 13.75
N PRO A 35 15.95 9.81 14.99
CA PRO A 35 16.70 9.35 16.17
C PRO A 35 16.87 7.83 16.13
N ASP A 36 17.77 7.31 16.96
CA ASP A 36 17.80 5.86 17.23
C ASP A 36 16.50 5.41 17.89
N LEU A 37 15.77 4.57 17.19
CA LEU A 37 14.45 4.08 17.65
C LEU A 37 14.55 2.84 18.55
N SER A 38 15.73 2.31 18.82
CA SER A 38 15.92 1.05 19.57
C SER A 38 15.32 1.05 20.97
N SER A 39 15.27 2.21 21.64
CA SER A 39 14.71 2.38 22.98
C SER A 39 13.21 2.72 23.03
N TYR A 40 12.59 3.01 21.86
CA TYR A 40 11.18 3.37 21.82
C TYR A 40 10.28 2.13 21.82
N LYS A 41 9.11 2.26 22.44
CA LYS A 41 8.10 1.19 22.53
C LYS A 41 6.99 1.33 21.49
N SER A 42 6.79 2.52 20.94
CA SER A 42 5.74 2.79 19.96
C SER A 42 6.20 3.80 18.90
N PHE A 43 5.70 3.63 17.71
CA PHE A 43 5.85 4.55 16.57
C PHE A 43 4.47 4.91 16.02
N ARG A 44 4.25 6.17 15.70
CA ARG A 44 2.96 6.65 15.18
C ARG A 44 3.15 7.39 13.87
N GLU A 45 2.43 6.97 12.84
CA GLU A 45 2.39 7.61 11.52
C GLU A 45 0.94 7.97 11.17
N PRO A 46 0.49 9.22 11.49
CA PRO A 46 -0.91 9.63 11.29
C PRO A 46 -1.29 9.89 9.83
N PHE A 47 -0.31 9.96 8.92
CA PHE A 47 -0.49 10.15 7.48
C PHE A 47 0.25 9.03 6.74
N LEU A 48 -0.32 7.82 6.80
CA LEU A 48 0.33 6.59 6.37
C LEU A 48 0.68 6.59 4.87
N GLY A 49 -0.23 7.05 4.02
CA GLY A 49 -0.04 7.02 2.58
C GLY A 49 0.36 5.63 2.08
N GLY A 50 1.45 5.56 1.33
CA GLY A 50 2.00 4.29 0.85
C GLY A 50 2.68 3.42 1.91
N GLY A 51 2.71 3.80 3.18
CA GLY A 51 3.18 2.98 4.31
C GLY A 51 4.67 2.68 4.33
N SER A 52 5.48 3.34 3.51
CA SER A 52 6.90 2.99 3.37
C SER A 52 7.71 3.18 4.64
N VAL A 53 7.41 4.21 5.45
CA VAL A 53 8.13 4.50 6.70
C VAL A 53 7.76 3.48 7.77
N SER A 54 6.46 3.27 8.02
CA SER A 54 5.97 2.27 8.99
C SER A 54 6.45 0.87 8.67
N LEU A 55 6.41 0.43 7.40
CA LEU A 55 6.95 -0.86 6.98
C LEU A 55 8.47 -0.96 7.22
N HIS A 56 9.19 0.14 7.07
CA HIS A 56 10.62 0.17 7.34
C HIS A 56 10.92 0.07 8.84
N VAL A 57 10.15 0.79 9.67
CA VAL A 57 10.25 0.71 11.15
C VAL A 57 9.93 -0.70 11.62
N THR A 58 8.82 -1.31 11.16
CA THR A 58 8.45 -2.69 11.48
C THR A 58 9.58 -3.66 11.20
N LYS A 59 10.30 -3.46 10.09
CA LYS A 59 11.42 -4.32 9.70
C LYS A 59 12.63 -4.15 10.61
N LEU A 60 13.02 -2.90 10.91
CA LEU A 60 14.24 -2.61 11.66
C LEU A 60 14.05 -2.80 13.16
N PHE A 61 12.86 -2.54 13.66
CA PHE A 61 12.52 -2.51 15.08
C PHE A 61 11.25 -3.33 15.35
N PRO A 62 11.28 -4.65 15.21
CA PRO A 62 10.10 -5.51 15.34
C PRO A 62 9.45 -5.49 16.73
N HIS A 63 10.15 -4.97 17.75
CA HIS A 63 9.62 -4.78 19.09
C HIS A 63 8.76 -3.54 19.26
N ILE A 64 8.81 -2.60 18.31
CA ILE A 64 8.04 -1.36 18.38
C ILE A 64 6.60 -1.61 17.96
N LYS A 65 5.66 -1.18 18.79
CA LYS A 65 4.24 -1.17 18.44
C LYS A 65 3.97 -0.04 17.44
N ILE A 66 3.53 -0.40 16.25
CA ILE A 66 3.20 0.57 15.21
C ILE A 66 1.73 0.97 15.30
N TRP A 67 1.47 2.26 15.29
CA TRP A 67 0.14 2.85 15.13
C TRP A 67 0.14 3.71 13.87
N VAL A 68 -0.82 3.46 12.98
CA VAL A 68 -0.94 4.15 11.69
C VAL A 68 -2.36 4.64 11.48
N ASN A 69 -2.50 5.70 10.71
CA ASN A 69 -3.78 6.23 10.29
C ASN A 69 -3.64 6.92 8.93
N ASP A 70 -4.75 7.04 8.22
CA ASP A 70 -4.89 7.93 7.06
C ASP A 70 -6.32 8.46 6.98
N LEU A 71 -6.48 9.67 6.45
CA LEU A 71 -7.79 10.29 6.30
C LEU A 71 -8.57 9.72 5.12
N TYR A 72 -7.86 9.26 4.08
CA TYR A 72 -8.49 8.73 2.90
C TYR A 72 -9.06 7.34 3.17
N LYS A 73 -10.38 7.26 3.34
CA LYS A 73 -11.10 6.06 3.78
C LYS A 73 -10.78 4.80 2.96
N PRO A 74 -10.75 4.80 1.60
CA PRO A 74 -10.39 3.60 0.84
C PRO A 74 -8.96 3.09 1.11
N LEU A 75 -8.00 3.99 1.31
CA LEU A 75 -6.63 3.65 1.66
C LEU A 75 -6.54 3.03 3.06
N PHE A 76 -7.25 3.62 4.04
CA PHE A 76 -7.33 3.06 5.39
C PHE A 76 -7.92 1.65 5.37
N ILE A 77 -9.03 1.45 4.67
CA ILE A 77 -9.68 0.14 4.52
C ILE A 77 -8.74 -0.86 3.83
N PHE A 78 -8.02 -0.45 2.78
CA PHE A 78 -7.05 -1.33 2.12
C PHE A 78 -5.97 -1.84 3.08
N TRP A 79 -5.40 -0.96 3.90
CA TRP A 79 -4.38 -1.37 4.88
C TRP A 79 -4.95 -2.27 5.97
N THR A 80 -6.18 -2.02 6.41
CA THR A 80 -6.89 -2.88 7.37
C THR A 80 -7.14 -4.26 6.77
N GLN A 81 -7.69 -4.35 5.56
CA GLN A 81 -7.94 -5.62 4.89
C GLN A 81 -6.66 -6.38 4.57
N LEU A 82 -5.58 -5.68 4.20
CA LEU A 82 -4.28 -6.31 3.99
C LEU A 82 -3.72 -6.93 5.28
N GLN A 83 -3.99 -6.32 6.42
CA GLN A 83 -3.56 -6.85 7.73
C GLN A 83 -4.42 -8.03 8.20
N GLU A 84 -5.72 -7.95 8.02
CA GLU A 84 -6.70 -8.93 8.54
C GLU A 84 -6.90 -10.12 7.58
N ASN A 85 -6.98 -9.85 6.28
CA ASN A 85 -7.37 -10.80 5.23
C ASN A 85 -6.36 -10.83 4.07
N GLY A 86 -5.06 -10.57 4.34
CA GLY A 86 -4.05 -10.33 3.31
C GLY A 86 -3.85 -11.48 2.32
N ILE A 87 -3.99 -12.73 2.74
CA ILE A 87 -3.87 -13.91 1.86
C ILE A 87 -5.05 -13.93 0.90
N GLU A 88 -6.28 -13.86 1.41
CA GLU A 88 -7.50 -13.86 0.62
C GLU A 88 -7.54 -12.69 -0.36
N LEU A 89 -7.18 -11.49 0.10
CA LEU A 89 -7.08 -10.30 -0.76
C LEU A 89 -6.05 -10.49 -1.88
N SER A 90 -4.89 -11.07 -1.58
CA SER A 90 -3.85 -11.34 -2.57
C SER A 90 -4.28 -12.34 -3.63
N ASP A 91 -4.95 -13.41 -3.22
CA ASP A 91 -5.46 -14.45 -4.13
C ASP A 91 -6.55 -13.88 -5.03
N HIS A 92 -7.52 -13.16 -4.45
CA HIS A 92 -8.57 -12.48 -5.20
C HIS A 92 -8.03 -11.48 -6.23
N LEU A 93 -7.05 -10.64 -5.84
CA LEU A 93 -6.40 -9.69 -6.76
C LEU A 93 -5.61 -10.39 -7.88
N THR A 94 -5.07 -11.58 -7.60
CA THR A 94 -4.38 -12.41 -8.60
C THR A 94 -5.37 -12.95 -9.62
N ASP A 95 -6.52 -13.44 -9.17
CA ASP A 95 -7.59 -13.92 -10.03
C ASP A 95 -8.16 -12.81 -10.91
N LEU A 96 -8.42 -11.63 -10.34
CA LEU A 96 -8.84 -10.46 -11.11
C LEU A 96 -7.82 -10.08 -12.18
N LYS A 97 -6.52 -10.07 -11.85
CA LYS A 97 -5.47 -9.79 -12.82
C LYS A 97 -5.47 -10.78 -13.98
N ASN A 98 -5.70 -12.07 -13.72
CA ASN A 98 -5.77 -13.11 -14.74
C ASN A 98 -7.02 -12.94 -15.62
N GLN A 99 -8.17 -12.68 -15.01
CA GLN A 99 -9.46 -12.50 -15.70
C GLN A 99 -9.45 -11.23 -16.58
N TYR A 100 -8.88 -10.13 -16.10
CA TYR A 100 -8.84 -8.84 -16.76
C TYR A 100 -7.48 -8.56 -17.42
N SER A 101 -6.80 -9.58 -17.92
CA SER A 101 -5.45 -9.50 -18.50
C SER A 101 -5.38 -8.71 -19.80
N LYS A 102 -6.49 -8.53 -20.53
CA LYS A 102 -6.54 -7.76 -21.78
C LYS A 102 -6.73 -6.27 -21.49
N PRO A 103 -6.02 -5.34 -22.17
CA PRO A 103 -6.08 -3.91 -21.89
C PRO A 103 -7.49 -3.31 -21.85
N LYS A 104 -8.38 -3.76 -22.77
CA LYS A 104 -9.77 -3.30 -22.80
C LYS A 104 -10.53 -3.72 -21.53
N LEU A 105 -10.37 -4.97 -21.09
CA LEU A 105 -11.02 -5.47 -19.88
C LEU A 105 -10.45 -4.79 -18.63
N ALA A 106 -9.13 -4.63 -18.55
CA ALA A 106 -8.47 -3.93 -17.45
C ALA A 106 -8.97 -2.47 -17.34
N ARG A 107 -9.20 -1.80 -18.47
CA ARG A 107 -9.79 -0.47 -18.48
C ARG A 107 -11.22 -0.47 -17.95
N THR A 108 -12.05 -1.41 -18.38
CA THR A 108 -13.43 -1.55 -17.86
C THR A 108 -13.41 -1.73 -16.34
N LEU A 109 -12.61 -2.68 -15.84
CA LEU A 109 -12.46 -2.91 -14.40
C LEU A 109 -11.99 -1.65 -13.65
N PHE A 110 -11.06 -0.89 -14.23
CA PHE A 110 -10.58 0.37 -13.64
C PHE A 110 -11.69 1.42 -13.53
N GLU A 111 -12.47 1.64 -14.60
CA GLU A 111 -13.57 2.63 -14.61
C GLU A 111 -14.68 2.23 -13.64
N GLU A 112 -15.10 0.96 -13.63
CA GLU A 112 -16.08 0.42 -12.67
C GLU A 112 -15.57 0.57 -11.22
N SER A 113 -14.26 0.35 -11.00
CA SER A 113 -13.67 0.49 -9.66
C SER A 113 -13.65 1.95 -9.20
N LYS A 114 -13.42 2.90 -10.10
CA LYS A 114 -13.50 4.32 -9.79
C LYS A 114 -14.93 4.75 -9.44
N GLU A 115 -15.90 4.30 -10.23
CA GLU A 115 -17.33 4.59 -10.00
C GLU A 115 -17.76 4.05 -8.64
N PHE A 116 -17.40 2.81 -8.32
CA PHE A 116 -17.68 2.21 -7.01
C PHE A 116 -17.10 3.04 -5.85
N LEU A 117 -15.83 3.46 -5.95
CA LEU A 117 -15.16 4.23 -4.89
C LEU A 117 -15.70 5.65 -4.73
N ALA A 118 -16.31 6.22 -5.76
CA ALA A 118 -16.95 7.54 -5.71
C ALA A 118 -18.34 7.49 -5.03
N GLY A 119 -18.91 6.31 -4.85
CA GLY A 119 -20.18 6.08 -4.18
C GLY A 119 -20.06 5.99 -2.66
N GLU A 120 -21.20 5.74 -2.02
CA GLU A 120 -21.26 5.37 -0.60
C GLU A 120 -21.15 3.85 -0.46
N TYR A 121 -20.44 3.38 0.54
CA TYR A 121 -20.28 1.96 0.83
C TYR A 121 -20.35 1.68 2.33
N GLY A 122 -20.98 0.56 2.68
CA GLY A 122 -21.19 0.11 4.06
C GLY A 122 -20.02 -0.67 4.64
N ASP A 123 -20.15 -1.02 5.92
CA ASP A 123 -19.09 -1.77 6.63
C ASP A 123 -18.90 -3.21 6.12
N ASN A 124 -19.94 -3.80 5.52
CA ASN A 124 -19.88 -5.12 4.90
C ASN A 124 -19.17 -5.15 3.54
N GLU A 125 -18.83 -3.99 2.96
CA GLU A 125 -18.18 -3.85 1.65
C GLU A 125 -16.67 -3.58 1.74
N GLN A 126 -16.07 -3.64 2.93
CA GLN A 126 -14.67 -3.28 3.14
C GLN A 126 -13.69 -4.08 2.27
N PHE A 127 -13.95 -5.37 2.07
CA PHE A 127 -13.11 -6.19 1.20
C PHE A 127 -13.18 -5.74 -0.26
N GLU A 128 -14.39 -5.43 -0.75
CA GLU A 128 -14.59 -4.88 -2.10
C GLU A 128 -13.94 -3.50 -2.24
N VAL A 129 -14.11 -2.61 -1.25
CA VAL A 129 -13.43 -1.30 -1.22
C VAL A 129 -11.91 -1.46 -1.34
N ALA A 130 -11.32 -2.37 -0.57
CA ALA A 130 -9.87 -2.65 -0.63
C ALA A 130 -9.44 -3.15 -2.00
N THR A 131 -10.22 -4.05 -2.59
CA THR A 131 -10.00 -4.59 -3.94
C THR A 131 -10.05 -3.48 -5.00
N ARG A 132 -11.13 -2.69 -5.01
CA ARG A 132 -11.33 -1.59 -5.97
C ARG A 132 -10.28 -0.50 -5.83
N PHE A 133 -9.94 -0.15 -4.59
CA PHE A 133 -8.85 0.78 -4.31
C PHE A 133 -7.52 0.30 -4.89
N TYR A 134 -7.17 -0.98 -4.70
CA TYR A 134 -5.93 -1.53 -5.24
C TYR A 134 -5.92 -1.53 -6.78
N VAL A 135 -7.02 -1.89 -7.42
CA VAL A 135 -7.18 -1.83 -8.88
C VAL A 135 -6.93 -0.41 -9.39
N VAL A 136 -7.60 0.60 -8.80
CA VAL A 136 -7.43 2.01 -9.19
C VAL A 136 -6.00 2.48 -8.96
N ASN A 137 -5.39 2.10 -7.85
CA ASN A 137 -4.00 2.43 -7.53
C ASN A 137 -3.00 1.82 -8.53
N LYS A 138 -3.23 0.60 -8.99
CA LYS A 138 -2.32 -0.11 -9.91
C LYS A 138 -2.52 0.27 -11.36
N CYS A 139 -3.76 0.44 -11.79
CA CYS A 139 -4.10 0.74 -13.18
C CYS A 139 -4.15 2.25 -13.47
N GLY A 140 -4.11 3.09 -12.44
CA GLY A 140 -4.05 4.54 -12.59
C GLY A 140 -2.65 5.05 -12.93
N PHE A 141 -2.57 6.15 -13.71
CA PHE A 141 -1.32 6.73 -14.19
C PHE A 141 -0.35 7.14 -13.04
N SER A 142 -0.86 7.69 -11.94
CA SER A 142 -0.02 8.22 -10.84
C SER A 142 -0.30 7.59 -9.48
N GLY A 143 -1.22 6.63 -9.39
CA GLY A 143 -1.67 6.10 -8.10
C GLY A 143 -2.48 7.13 -7.26
N LEU A 144 -2.97 8.21 -7.89
CA LEU A 144 -3.71 9.31 -7.24
C LEU A 144 -5.17 9.00 -6.91
N GLY A 145 -5.56 7.73 -6.91
CA GLY A 145 -6.94 7.32 -6.62
C GLY A 145 -7.93 7.76 -7.70
N GLU A 146 -9.10 8.23 -7.28
CA GLU A 146 -10.26 8.52 -8.14
C GLU A 146 -9.99 9.58 -9.22
N SER A 147 -9.05 10.51 -8.99
CA SER A 147 -8.66 11.53 -9.97
C SER A 147 -7.71 11.01 -11.06
N SER A 148 -7.23 9.77 -10.94
CA SER A 148 -6.28 9.23 -11.92
C SER A 148 -6.95 8.80 -13.23
N SER A 149 -6.19 8.88 -14.35
CA SER A 149 -6.56 8.28 -15.63
C SER A 149 -5.98 6.87 -15.76
N PHE A 150 -6.61 6.04 -16.58
CA PHE A 150 -6.13 4.69 -16.87
C PHE A 150 -4.75 4.72 -17.56
N SER A 151 -3.84 3.84 -17.14
CA SER A 151 -2.52 3.65 -17.73
C SER A 151 -2.40 2.24 -18.33
N GLN A 152 -2.11 2.15 -19.62
CA GLN A 152 -1.87 0.86 -20.29
C GLN A 152 -0.57 0.17 -19.87
N SER A 153 0.35 0.92 -19.25
CA SER A 153 1.66 0.41 -18.77
C SER A 153 1.68 0.07 -17.28
N ALA A 154 0.52 0.04 -16.64
CA ALA A 154 0.41 -0.23 -15.21
C ALA A 154 0.35 -1.74 -14.89
#